data_db14326e66f9b506def4ff7fa95cbb27
#
_entry.id   db14326e66f9b506def4ff7fa95cbb27
#
_cell.length_a   1.000
_cell.length_b   1.000
_cell.length_c   1.000
_cell.angle_alpha   90.00
_cell.angle_beta   90.00
_cell.angle_gamma   90.00
#
_symmetry.space_group_name_H-M   'P 1'
#
loop_
_entity.id
_entity.type
_entity.pdbx_description
1 polymer ?
#
loop_
_entity_poly.entity_id
_entity_poly.type
_entity_poly.pdbx_seq_one_letter_code
_entity_poly.pdbx_strand_id
1 'polypeptide(L)'
;MRTAYILIQRDEIRDPLAPTLLAVPGVITADDVMGPYDAIVLAKHDPFERPVADVVEDIQRLPGVTRALVASVASSVISLVEPADHLARATT
;
A
#
# COMPACT_ATOMS: atom_id res chain seq x y z
N MET A 1 -5.88 -13.75 8.72
CA MET A 1 -5.06 -12.57 8.39
C MET A 1 -5.44 -12.04 7.04
N ARG A 2 -5.52 -10.74 6.90
CA ARG A 2 -5.90 -10.09 5.67
C ARG A 2 -4.83 -9.11 5.26
N THR A 3 -4.86 -8.71 4.01
CA THR A 3 -3.95 -7.71 3.49
C THR A 3 -4.73 -6.61 2.78
N ALA A 4 -4.15 -5.44 2.74
CA ALA A 4 -4.70 -4.30 2.02
C ALA A 4 -3.55 -3.44 1.52
N TYR A 5 -3.79 -2.75 0.41
CA TYR A 5 -2.88 -1.72 -0.04
C TYR A 5 -3.28 -0.40 0.58
N ILE A 6 -2.30 0.41 0.91
CA ILE A 6 -2.52 1.76 1.41
C ILE A 6 -1.74 2.70 0.52
N LEU A 7 -2.44 3.64 -0.07
CA LEU A 7 -1.86 4.65 -0.95
C LEU A 7 -1.62 5.90 -0.14
N ILE A 8 -0.41 6.42 -0.18
CA ILE A 8 0.02 7.48 0.73
C ILE A 8 0.44 8.71 -0.04
N GLN A 9 -0.04 9.87 0.40
CA GLN A 9 0.41 11.16 -0.08
C GLN A 9 1.07 11.92 1.05
N ARG A 10 2.06 12.73 0.72
CA ARG A 10 2.72 13.61 1.68
C ARG A 10 2.86 15.01 1.09
N ASP A 11 3.09 15.99 1.96
CA ASP A 11 3.06 17.40 1.58
C ASP A 11 4.35 17.86 0.91
N GLU A 12 5.45 17.20 1.12
CA GLU A 12 6.67 17.57 0.41
C GLU A 12 7.54 16.35 0.18
N ILE A 13 8.31 16.41 -0.89
CA ILE A 13 9.18 15.34 -1.28
C ILE A 13 10.54 15.60 -0.69
N ARG A 14 10.98 14.69 0.14
CA ARG A 14 12.28 14.75 0.77
C ARG A 14 12.99 13.43 0.57
N ASP A 15 13.34 12.79 1.68
CA ASP A 15 13.92 11.46 1.65
C ASP A 15 12.85 10.43 1.28
N PRO A 16 13.26 9.28 0.79
CA PRO A 16 12.32 8.20 0.53
C PRO A 16 11.49 7.89 1.77
N LEU A 17 10.21 7.67 1.58
CA LEU A 17 9.29 7.39 2.67
C LEU A 17 9.24 5.90 3.01
N ALA A 18 9.58 5.04 2.07
CA ALA A 18 9.46 3.60 2.25
C ALA A 18 10.15 3.06 3.50
N PRO A 19 11.38 3.46 3.84
CA PRO A 19 12.02 2.93 5.05
C PRO A 19 11.25 3.26 6.33
N THR A 20 10.67 4.47 6.41
CA THR A 20 9.88 4.86 7.56
C THR A 20 8.58 4.06 7.63
N LEU A 21 7.97 3.83 6.48
CA LEU A 21 6.74 3.05 6.42
C LEU A 21 6.96 1.60 6.82
N LEU A 22 8.10 1.02 6.48
CA LEU A 22 8.41 -0.35 6.85
C LEU A 22 8.52 -0.54 8.36
N ALA A 23 8.77 0.53 9.10
CA ALA A 23 8.85 0.47 10.55
C ALA A 23 7.45 0.45 11.21
N VAL A 24 6.40 0.74 10.47
CA VAL A 24 5.04 0.72 11.01
C VAL A 24 4.58 -0.72 11.20
N PRO A 25 4.09 -1.09 12.39
CA PRO A 25 3.61 -2.44 12.61
C PRO A 25 2.50 -2.80 11.64
N GLY A 26 2.61 -3.96 11.03
CA GLY A 26 1.64 -4.44 10.04
C GLY A 26 2.06 -4.21 8.59
N VAL A 27 3.03 -3.35 8.34
CA VAL A 27 3.50 -3.10 6.99
C VAL A 27 4.39 -4.24 6.54
N ILE A 28 4.05 -4.84 5.40
CA ILE A 28 4.81 -5.94 4.81
C ILE A 28 5.80 -5.41 3.79
N THR A 29 5.32 -4.56 2.90
CA THR A 29 6.17 -3.93 1.89
C THR A 29 5.82 -2.45 1.80
N ALA A 30 6.78 -1.67 1.38
CA ALA A 30 6.57 -0.25 1.12
C ALA A 30 7.43 0.16 -0.06
N ASP A 31 6.82 0.86 -1.00
CA ASP A 31 7.50 1.32 -2.20
C ASP A 31 7.22 2.79 -2.41
N ASP A 32 8.26 3.55 -2.68
CA ASP A 32 8.09 4.93 -3.11
C ASP A 32 7.71 4.89 -4.59
N VAL A 33 6.74 5.70 -4.97
CA VAL A 33 6.21 5.72 -6.33
C VAL A 33 6.16 7.14 -6.87
N MET A 34 6.02 7.24 -8.17
CA MET A 34 5.85 8.52 -8.83
C MET A 34 4.44 8.61 -9.37
N GLY A 35 3.85 9.77 -9.28
CA GLY A 35 2.49 9.98 -9.77
C GLY A 35 1.65 10.70 -8.73
N PRO A 36 0.33 10.47 -8.72
CA PRO A 36 -0.56 11.17 -7.78
C PRO A 36 -0.35 10.76 -6.33
N TYR A 37 0.30 9.62 -6.09
CA TYR A 37 0.64 9.19 -4.74
C TYR A 37 2.15 9.09 -4.61
N ASP A 38 2.63 9.16 -3.38
CA ASP A 38 4.07 9.18 -3.11
C ASP A 38 4.60 7.83 -2.65
N ALA A 39 3.74 7.00 -2.11
CA ALA A 39 4.13 5.66 -1.68
C ALA A 39 2.94 4.70 -1.69
N ILE A 40 3.25 3.42 -1.83
CA ILE A 40 2.27 2.35 -1.72
C ILE A 40 2.78 1.36 -0.68
N VAL A 41 1.89 0.97 0.22
CA VAL A 41 2.19 0.01 1.27
C VAL A 41 1.29 -1.19 1.11
N LEU A 42 1.85 -2.39 1.28
CA LEU A 42 1.06 -3.58 1.51
C LEU A 42 1.10 -3.86 3.00
N ALA A 43 -0.05 -3.90 3.62
CA ALA A 43 -0.17 -4.11 5.06
C ALA A 43 -1.01 -5.33 5.37
N LYS A 44 -0.64 -6.04 6.42
CA LYS A 44 -1.46 -7.12 6.96
C LYS A 44 -2.26 -6.58 8.14
N HIS A 45 -3.44 -7.08 8.31
CA HIS A 45 -4.30 -6.65 9.40
C HIS A 45 -5.19 -7.79 9.87
N ASP A 46 -5.74 -7.63 11.06
CA ASP A 46 -6.63 -8.59 11.68
C ASP A 46 -7.77 -7.80 12.32
N PRO A 47 -9.02 -8.10 12.00
CA PRO A 47 -10.15 -7.32 12.53
C PRO A 47 -10.22 -7.30 14.06
N PHE A 48 -9.62 -8.28 14.72
CA PHE A 48 -9.68 -8.36 16.17
C PHE A 48 -8.46 -7.80 16.87
N GLU A 49 -7.27 -8.04 16.33
CA GLU A 49 -6.03 -7.64 16.99
C GLU A 49 -5.44 -6.37 16.41
N ARG A 50 -5.48 -6.23 15.10
CA ARG A 50 -4.90 -5.07 14.44
C ARG A 50 -5.70 -4.73 13.20
N PRO A 51 -6.82 -4.06 13.37
CA PRO A 51 -7.63 -3.66 12.22
C PRO A 51 -6.87 -2.70 11.30
N VAL A 52 -7.24 -2.69 10.03
CA VAL A 52 -6.56 -1.85 9.06
C VAL A 52 -6.59 -0.37 9.46
N ALA A 53 -7.64 0.05 10.15
CA ALA A 53 -7.76 1.43 10.62
C ALA A 53 -6.61 1.81 11.56
N ASP A 54 -6.12 0.87 12.36
CA ASP A 54 -5.00 1.16 13.26
C ASP A 54 -3.71 1.34 12.47
N VAL A 55 -3.51 0.55 11.42
CA VAL A 55 -2.34 0.70 10.56
C VAL A 55 -2.38 2.06 9.85
N VAL A 56 -3.54 2.41 9.32
CA VAL A 56 -3.74 3.70 8.66
C VAL A 56 -3.48 4.85 9.62
N GLU A 57 -3.97 4.73 10.85
CA GLU A 57 -3.78 5.77 11.85
C GLU A 57 -2.31 5.98 12.17
N ASP A 58 -1.57 4.90 12.32
CA ASP A 58 -0.13 4.99 12.59
C ASP A 58 0.61 5.66 11.43
N ILE A 59 0.21 5.33 10.21
CA ILE A 59 0.81 5.96 9.02
C ILE A 59 0.49 7.45 8.99
N GLN A 60 -0.76 7.81 9.28
CA GLN A 60 -1.17 9.21 9.27
C GLN A 60 -0.49 10.06 10.33
N ARG A 61 0.05 9.43 11.37
CA ARG A 61 0.81 10.15 12.39
C ARG A 61 2.24 10.45 11.98
N LEU A 62 2.71 9.87 10.89
CA LEU A 62 4.06 10.15 10.41
C LEU A 62 4.14 11.59 9.91
N PRO A 63 5.23 12.30 10.23
CA PRO A 63 5.38 13.68 9.78
C PRO A 63 5.29 13.81 8.27
N GLY A 64 4.51 14.76 7.80
CA GLY A 64 4.39 15.06 6.39
C GLY A 64 3.35 14.24 5.65
N VAL A 65 2.84 13.17 6.22
CA VAL A 65 1.79 12.40 5.56
C VAL A 65 0.49 13.19 5.61
N THR A 66 -0.06 13.47 4.44
CA THR A 66 -1.31 14.23 4.34
C THR A 66 -2.51 13.35 4.08
N ARG A 67 -2.28 12.15 3.53
CA ARG A 67 -3.39 11.29 3.18
C ARG A 67 -2.94 9.83 3.10
N ALA A 68 -3.78 8.95 3.60
CA ALA A 68 -3.58 7.51 3.48
C ALA A 68 -4.91 6.87 3.11
N LEU A 69 -4.97 6.24 1.95
CA LEU A 69 -6.19 5.64 1.42
C LEU A 69 -6.04 4.13 1.37
N VAL A 70 -6.99 3.43 1.95
CA VAL A 70 -7.01 1.97 1.89
C VAL A 70 -7.64 1.53 0.59
N ALA A 71 -6.96 0.62 -0.11
CA ALA A 71 -7.50 -0.05 -1.27
C ALA A 71 -7.55 -1.54 -0.95
N SER A 72 -8.71 -2.00 -0.55
CA SER A 72 -8.90 -3.41 -0.28
C SER A 72 -9.02 -4.18 -1.58
N VAL A 73 -8.44 -5.36 -1.60
CA VAL A 73 -8.57 -6.20 -2.79
C VAL A 73 -9.93 -6.87 -2.72
N ALA A 74 -10.82 -6.46 -3.59
CA ALA A 74 -12.16 -7.01 -3.60
C ALA A 74 -12.21 -8.42 -4.18
N SER A 75 -11.28 -8.72 -5.08
CA SER A 75 -11.25 -10.03 -5.71
C SER A 75 -9.84 -10.33 -6.12
N SER A 76 -9.37 -11.46 -5.69
CA SER A 76 -8.07 -11.85 -6.04
C SER A 76 -8.13 -12.75 -7.18
N VAL A 77 -8.37 -12.28 -8.27
CA VAL A 77 -8.32 -13.04 -9.41
C VAL A 77 -6.97 -13.03 -9.87
N ILE A 78 -6.37 -13.98 -9.66
CA ILE A 78 -5.19 -14.02 -10.08
C ILE A 78 -5.10 -14.54 -11.22
N SER A 79 -5.06 -14.08 -11.90
CA SER A 79 -4.83 -14.42 -12.93
C SER A 79 -3.69 -14.95 -13.14
N LEU A 80 -3.75 -15.71 -13.47
CA LEU A 80 -2.78 -16.18 -13.74
C LEU A 80 -2.41 -15.88 -14.91
N VAL A 81 -2.59 -15.24 -15.21
CA VAL A 81 -2.23 -14.86 -16.26
C VAL A 81 -1.50 -14.18 -16.50
N GLU A 82 -1.41 -14.13 -16.48
CA GLU A 82 -0.95 -13.78 -16.94
C GLU A 82 -0.54 -13.37 -17.60
N PRO A 83 -0.25 -13.27 -17.72
CA PRO A 83 -0.05 -12.90 -18.40
C PRO A 83 0.08 -12.47 -19.11
N ALA A 84 0.38 -12.42 -19.24
CA ALA A 84 0.40 -12.30 -19.99
C ALA A 84 0.21 -11.69 -20.53
N ASP A 85 0.31 -11.63 -20.59
CA ASP A 85 -0.08 -11.49 -21.12
C ASP A 85 -0.40 -10.70 -21.27
N HIS A 86 -0.21 -10.36 -21.22
CA HIS A 86 -0.69 -10.18 -21.25
C HIS A 86 -0.55 -9.52 -21.65
N LEU A 87 -0.10 -9.40 -22.03
CA LEU A 87 -0.18 -9.46 -22.35
C LEU A 87 -0.21 -9.29 -22.97
N ALA A 88 0.19 -9.47 -23.21
CA ALA A 88 -0.02 -9.84 -23.81
C ALA A 88 -0.47 -9.50 -24.11
N ARG A 89 -0.38 -9.30 -24.26
CA ARG A 89 -0.93 -9.46 -24.48
C ARG A 89 -1.29 -9.00 -24.75
N ALA A 90 -1.02 -9.11 -25.07
CA ALA A 90 -1.41 -9.22 -25.28
C ALA A 90 -1.68 -8.97 -25.61
N THR A 91 -1.40 -8.99 -25.93
CA THR A 91 -1.77 -9.29 -26.21
C THR A 91 -2.25 -9.29 -26.35
N THR A 92 -1.95 -9.31 -26.51
CA THR A 92 -2.49 -9.67 -26.61
C THR A 92 -2.95 -9.49 -26.41
#